data_a83274ea93836120c797ed5915c179dc
#
_entry.id   a83274ea93836120c797ed5915c179dc
#
_cell.length_a   1.000
_cell.length_b   1.000
_cell.length_c   1.000
_cell.angle_alpha   90.00
_cell.angle_beta   90.00
_cell.angle_gamma   90.00
#
_symmetry.space_group_name_H-M   'P 1'
#
loop_
_entity.id
_entity.type
_entity.pdbx_description
1 polymer ?
#
loop_
_entity_poly.entity_id
_entity_poly.type
_entity_poly.pdbx_seq_one_letter_code
_entity_poly.pdbx_strand_id
1 'polypeptide(L)'
;MINGYGRPLIISDRAISEKGTLSTVLLSSTNNKTFSPTPVIDFNVKTLIIQDILCVTFSGRLTILEEIHRDISDFFLYRPVSKATLNEFLTSNEYGQGCSLLFAMGGSEFPDQLFVLKIGDWIHEQGHGDIDVLSCGSGAMDWTSYLMQKLNYLNDDDNSEESSLQNILSACMAFLNLERKSTINLRNGWGGGFDVVCFQGGKFHRFEDITYIFYKYDFTMPGQPAVLSVIHNSYVNGDVIVRHFIEAGFEIYHIPQLNNRLPITEIDPNCSSKNVISCIHLFEGQQFHSDLGVMFWDTNPDADPAIFTTRENGMFGIRFRDEYIKQIKKAIKLFLN
;
A
#
# COMPACT_ATOMS: atom_id res chain seq x y z
N MET A 1 11.28 -3.23 0.99
CA MET A 1 11.15 -4.44 1.85
C MET A 1 11.66 -4.10 3.23
N ILE A 2 10.98 -4.53 4.24
CA ILE A 2 11.32 -4.36 5.64
C ILE A 2 11.45 -5.75 6.22
N ASN A 3 12.59 -6.05 6.82
CA ASN A 3 12.84 -7.31 7.51
C ASN A 3 13.11 -7.00 8.98
N GLY A 4 12.29 -7.52 9.86
CA GLY A 4 12.40 -7.33 11.29
C GLY A 4 11.25 -8.02 12.02
N TYR A 5 11.43 -8.31 13.29
CA TYR A 5 10.44 -8.98 14.15
C TYR A 5 9.90 -10.30 13.57
N GLY A 6 10.72 -11.03 12.78
CA GLY A 6 10.36 -12.36 12.25
C GLY A 6 9.38 -12.39 11.07
N ARG A 7 8.89 -11.22 10.60
CA ARG A 7 7.97 -11.16 9.45
C ARG A 7 8.38 -10.08 8.46
N PRO A 8 9.04 -10.45 7.38
CA PRO A 8 9.34 -9.51 6.31
C PRO A 8 8.08 -8.95 5.67
N LEU A 9 8.11 -7.65 5.43
CA LEU A 9 7.04 -6.91 4.77
C LEU A 9 7.57 -6.24 3.51
N ILE A 10 6.79 -6.31 2.45
CA ILE A 10 7.11 -5.69 1.19
C ILE A 10 6.03 -4.64 0.89
N ILE A 11 6.46 -3.40 0.66
CA ILE A 11 5.59 -2.31 0.31
C ILE A 11 6.06 -1.76 -1.01
N SER A 12 5.12 -1.56 -1.93
CA SER A 12 5.36 -0.98 -3.25
C SER A 12 4.36 0.14 -3.51
N ASP A 13 4.85 1.29 -3.96
CA ASP A 13 4.00 2.34 -4.50
C ASP A 13 3.53 1.98 -5.92
N ARG A 14 2.52 2.67 -6.44
CA ARG A 14 1.91 2.36 -7.74
C ARG A 14 2.25 3.34 -8.84
N ALA A 15 2.82 4.50 -8.53
CA ALA A 15 3.09 5.53 -9.51
C ALA A 15 4.16 5.12 -10.52
N ILE A 16 3.86 5.31 -11.80
CA ILE A 16 4.82 5.23 -12.91
C ILE A 16 5.15 6.65 -13.33
N SER A 17 6.42 7.02 -13.28
CA SER A 17 6.90 8.36 -13.61
C SER A 17 7.86 8.35 -14.78
N GLU A 18 7.85 9.43 -15.57
CA GLU A 18 8.76 9.64 -16.68
C GLU A 18 9.49 10.98 -16.52
N LYS A 19 10.83 10.93 -16.54
CA LYS A 19 11.65 12.12 -16.35
C LYS A 19 11.46 13.10 -17.50
N GLY A 20 11.14 14.35 -17.17
CA GLY A 20 10.92 15.42 -18.14
C GLY A 20 9.50 15.49 -18.70
N THR A 21 8.66 14.54 -18.39
CA THR A 21 7.23 14.55 -18.73
C THR A 21 6.45 15.19 -17.59
N LEU A 22 5.49 16.06 -17.94
CA LEU A 22 4.54 16.60 -17.00
C LEU A 22 3.14 16.19 -17.47
N SER A 23 2.45 15.44 -16.66
CA SER A 23 1.08 15.01 -16.91
C SER A 23 0.15 15.39 -15.77
N THR A 24 -1.12 15.43 -16.04
CA THR A 24 -2.16 15.60 -15.02
C THR A 24 -2.85 14.25 -14.87
N VAL A 25 -2.61 13.59 -13.75
CA VAL A 25 -3.20 12.28 -13.45
C VAL A 25 -4.23 12.47 -12.34
N LEU A 26 -5.41 11.90 -12.55
CA LEU A 26 -6.45 11.84 -11.52
C LEU A 26 -6.13 10.70 -10.57
N LEU A 27 -6.11 11.00 -9.29
CA LEU A 27 -5.77 10.06 -8.24
C LEU A 27 -6.90 9.82 -7.27
N SER A 28 -7.06 8.58 -6.90
CA SER A 28 -8.00 8.16 -5.88
C SER A 28 -7.66 8.71 -4.48
N SER A 29 -6.40 9.03 -4.23
CA SER A 29 -5.95 9.54 -2.93
C SER A 29 -6.22 11.03 -2.72
N THR A 30 -6.58 11.78 -3.77
CA THR A 30 -6.75 13.22 -3.67
C THR A 30 -8.20 13.64 -3.89
N ASN A 31 -8.63 14.66 -3.15
CA ASN A 31 -9.99 15.22 -3.28
C ASN A 31 -10.13 16.18 -4.46
N ASN A 32 -9.05 16.53 -5.14
CA ASN A 32 -9.04 17.50 -6.22
C ASN A 32 -8.93 16.81 -7.57
N LYS A 33 -9.83 17.15 -8.46
CA LYS A 33 -9.85 16.61 -9.83
C LYS A 33 -8.78 17.20 -10.74
N THR A 34 -8.11 18.26 -10.31
CA THR A 34 -7.08 18.95 -11.08
C THR A 34 -5.81 19.06 -10.25
N PHE A 35 -4.75 18.40 -10.71
CA PHE A 35 -3.44 18.46 -10.07
C PHE A 35 -2.53 19.43 -10.79
N SER A 36 -1.58 19.97 -10.02
CA SER A 36 -0.37 20.49 -10.63
C SER A 36 0.29 19.39 -11.44
N PRO A 37 0.84 19.69 -12.63
CA PRO A 37 1.55 18.72 -13.44
C PRO A 37 2.60 17.96 -12.61
N THR A 38 2.60 16.62 -12.75
CA THR A 38 3.53 15.73 -12.07
C THR A 38 4.26 14.86 -13.09
N PRO A 39 5.42 14.29 -12.76
CA PRO A 39 6.09 13.33 -13.63
C PRO A 39 5.38 11.96 -13.69
N VAL A 40 4.34 11.75 -12.89
CA VAL A 40 3.57 10.50 -12.89
C VAL A 40 2.71 10.45 -14.14
N ILE A 41 2.88 9.41 -14.93
CA ILE A 41 2.18 9.21 -16.21
C ILE A 41 1.13 8.11 -16.13
N ASP A 42 1.28 7.15 -15.21
CA ASP A 42 0.37 6.01 -15.04
C ASP A 42 0.52 5.38 -13.66
N PHE A 43 -0.33 4.39 -13.37
CA PHE A 43 -0.27 3.57 -12.17
C PHE A 43 -0.29 2.09 -12.53
N ASN A 44 0.60 1.33 -11.88
CA ASN A 44 0.70 -0.11 -12.05
C ASN A 44 1.03 -0.81 -10.72
N VAL A 45 0.59 -2.04 -10.60
CA VAL A 45 1.03 -2.94 -9.52
C VAL A 45 2.45 -3.41 -9.83
N LYS A 46 3.39 -3.01 -8.99
CA LYS A 46 4.83 -3.28 -9.16
C LYS A 46 5.33 -4.49 -8.36
N THR A 47 4.42 -5.29 -7.84
CA THR A 47 4.76 -6.47 -7.02
C THR A 47 4.16 -7.72 -7.65
N LEU A 48 4.99 -8.72 -7.89
CA LEU A 48 4.62 -10.03 -8.41
C LEU A 48 4.86 -11.10 -7.36
N ILE A 49 3.85 -11.92 -7.08
CA ILE A 49 3.96 -13.10 -6.23
C ILE A 49 3.84 -14.34 -7.12
N ILE A 50 4.81 -15.24 -7.00
CA ILE A 50 4.88 -16.47 -7.79
C ILE A 50 4.83 -17.67 -6.84
N GLN A 51 3.84 -18.54 -7.03
CA GLN A 51 3.63 -19.79 -6.27
C GLN A 51 3.64 -19.58 -4.75
N ASP A 52 3.27 -18.38 -4.27
CA ASP A 52 3.30 -17.92 -2.87
C ASP A 52 4.70 -17.96 -2.22
N ILE A 53 5.75 -18.30 -2.94
CA ILE A 53 7.10 -18.53 -2.43
C ILE A 53 8.08 -17.42 -2.85
N LEU A 54 7.90 -16.85 -4.03
CA LEU A 54 8.76 -15.78 -4.56
C LEU A 54 7.96 -14.49 -4.69
N CYS A 55 8.45 -13.43 -4.07
CA CYS A 55 7.93 -12.09 -4.25
C CYS A 55 8.99 -11.22 -4.94
N VAL A 56 8.60 -10.56 -6.01
CA VAL A 56 9.48 -9.68 -6.79
C VAL A 56 8.88 -8.28 -6.80
N THR A 57 9.70 -7.28 -6.45
CA THR A 57 9.31 -5.87 -6.60
C THR A 57 10.15 -5.21 -7.67
N PHE A 58 9.52 -4.29 -8.38
CA PHE A 58 10.06 -3.67 -9.58
C PHE A 58 10.19 -2.15 -9.41
N SER A 59 11.33 -1.58 -9.84
CA SER A 59 11.51 -0.15 -9.99
C SER A 59 12.38 0.14 -11.21
N GLY A 60 12.01 1.13 -12.03
CA GLY A 60 12.76 1.50 -13.24
C GLY A 60 11.87 1.90 -14.40
N ARG A 61 12.40 1.75 -15.61
CA ARG A 61 11.68 2.09 -16.85
C ARG A 61 10.57 1.10 -17.13
N LEU A 62 9.35 1.58 -17.39
CA LEU A 62 8.16 0.76 -17.58
C LEU A 62 8.35 -0.35 -18.61
N THR A 63 8.89 -0.03 -19.78
CA THR A 63 9.10 -1.01 -20.86
C THR A 63 10.02 -2.16 -20.46
N ILE A 64 11.07 -1.85 -19.70
CA ILE A 64 11.99 -2.87 -19.16
C ILE A 64 11.28 -3.71 -18.10
N LEU A 65 10.50 -3.05 -17.21
CA LEU A 65 9.77 -3.75 -16.16
C LEU A 65 8.70 -4.68 -16.74
N GLU A 66 8.00 -4.30 -17.78
CA GLU A 66 7.02 -5.14 -18.49
C GLU A 66 7.67 -6.38 -19.12
N GLU A 67 8.86 -6.20 -19.71
CA GLU A 67 9.63 -7.31 -20.27
C GLU A 67 10.07 -8.28 -19.16
N ILE A 68 10.71 -7.78 -18.10
CA ILE A 68 11.17 -8.60 -16.98
C ILE A 68 10.00 -9.33 -16.32
N HIS A 69 8.89 -8.64 -16.09
CA HIS A 69 7.69 -9.23 -15.48
C HIS A 69 7.17 -10.41 -16.32
N ARG A 70 7.11 -10.24 -17.65
CA ARG A 70 6.71 -11.31 -18.57
C ARG A 70 7.68 -12.47 -18.49
N ASP A 71 8.98 -12.22 -18.62
CA ASP A 71 10.02 -13.25 -18.65
C ASP A 71 10.03 -14.07 -17.35
N ILE A 72 9.88 -13.41 -16.20
CA ILE A 72 9.76 -14.10 -14.90
C ILE A 72 8.49 -14.97 -14.86
N SER A 73 7.36 -14.41 -15.28
CA SER A 73 6.08 -15.11 -15.24
C SER A 73 6.11 -16.35 -16.16
N ASP A 74 6.63 -16.22 -17.36
CA ASP A 74 6.75 -17.32 -18.33
C ASP A 74 7.73 -18.37 -17.84
N PHE A 75 8.87 -17.98 -17.27
CA PHE A 75 9.88 -18.91 -16.79
C PHE A 75 9.34 -19.78 -15.66
N PHE A 76 8.63 -19.21 -14.69
CA PHE A 76 8.10 -19.94 -13.54
C PHE A 76 6.70 -20.52 -13.76
N LEU A 77 6.09 -20.36 -14.92
CA LEU A 77 4.75 -20.88 -15.20
C LEU A 77 4.66 -22.41 -15.00
N TYR A 78 5.72 -23.13 -15.40
CA TYR A 78 5.79 -24.59 -15.31
C TYR A 78 7.00 -25.08 -14.48
N ARG A 79 7.74 -24.22 -13.83
CA ARG A 79 8.92 -24.56 -13.05
C ARG A 79 8.69 -24.24 -11.57
N PRO A 80 9.11 -25.13 -10.66
CA PRO A 80 8.99 -24.82 -9.24
C PRO A 80 9.94 -23.67 -8.86
N VAL A 81 9.49 -22.83 -7.95
CA VAL A 81 10.33 -21.81 -7.35
C VAL A 81 11.31 -22.47 -6.38
N SER A 82 12.59 -22.27 -6.60
CA SER A 82 13.70 -22.68 -5.74
C SER A 82 14.91 -21.75 -5.97
N LYS A 83 15.89 -21.81 -5.07
CA LYS A 83 17.14 -21.07 -5.23
C LYS A 83 17.87 -21.45 -6.53
N ALA A 84 17.83 -22.74 -6.90
CA ALA A 84 18.46 -23.22 -8.12
C ALA A 84 17.79 -22.68 -9.37
N THR A 85 16.45 -22.74 -9.46
CA THR A 85 15.70 -22.21 -10.61
C THR A 85 15.76 -20.68 -10.69
N LEU A 86 15.79 -19.97 -9.54
CA LEU A 86 16.00 -18.54 -9.54
C LEU A 86 17.38 -18.16 -10.07
N ASN A 87 18.42 -18.87 -9.65
CA ASN A 87 19.78 -18.66 -10.17
C ASN A 87 19.87 -18.98 -11.68
N GLU A 88 19.21 -20.03 -12.16
CA GLU A 88 19.12 -20.37 -13.58
C GLU A 88 18.47 -19.22 -14.37
N PHE A 89 17.34 -18.69 -13.88
CA PHE A 89 16.68 -17.56 -14.50
C PHE A 89 17.62 -16.35 -14.61
N LEU A 90 18.31 -16.00 -13.52
CA LEU A 90 19.15 -14.82 -13.44
C LEU A 90 20.43 -14.93 -14.27
N THR A 91 20.98 -16.14 -14.40
CA THR A 91 22.16 -16.37 -15.27
C THR A 91 21.83 -16.40 -16.75
N SER A 92 20.57 -16.69 -17.09
CA SER A 92 20.11 -16.70 -18.48
C SER A 92 19.69 -15.33 -19.00
N ASN A 93 19.59 -14.33 -18.10
CA ASN A 93 19.12 -12.99 -18.43
C ASN A 93 20.01 -11.92 -17.80
N GLU A 94 20.44 -10.95 -18.61
CA GLU A 94 21.21 -9.81 -18.14
C GLU A 94 20.27 -8.67 -17.75
N TYR A 95 19.80 -8.70 -16.51
CA TYR A 95 19.03 -7.59 -15.94
C TYR A 95 19.93 -6.67 -15.12
N GLY A 96 19.56 -5.39 -15.01
CA GLY A 96 20.24 -4.43 -14.13
C GLY A 96 20.45 -3.05 -14.77
N GLN A 97 20.36 -2.92 -16.09
CA GLN A 97 20.43 -1.60 -16.71
C GLN A 97 19.06 -0.93 -16.76
N GLY A 98 18.89 0.17 -16.03
CA GLY A 98 17.66 0.97 -16.04
C GLY A 98 16.50 0.41 -15.21
N CYS A 99 16.77 -0.59 -14.37
CA CYS A 99 15.84 -1.13 -13.39
C CYS A 99 16.53 -1.52 -12.09
N SER A 100 15.74 -1.64 -11.03
CA SER A 100 16.15 -2.25 -9.77
C SER A 100 15.09 -3.27 -9.36
N LEU A 101 15.53 -4.45 -8.99
CA LEU A 101 14.69 -5.58 -8.65
C LEU A 101 15.04 -6.06 -7.24
N LEU A 102 14.04 -6.31 -6.42
CA LEU A 102 14.20 -7.00 -5.15
C LEU A 102 13.43 -8.31 -5.23
N PHE A 103 14.16 -9.41 -5.12
CA PHE A 103 13.62 -10.75 -5.03
C PHE A 103 13.63 -11.16 -3.56
N ALA A 104 12.50 -11.60 -3.05
CA ALA A 104 12.39 -12.20 -1.74
C ALA A 104 11.81 -13.60 -1.91
N MET A 105 12.54 -14.61 -1.44
CA MET A 105 12.12 -16.01 -1.56
C MET A 105 11.99 -16.64 -0.18
N GLY A 106 10.85 -17.28 0.04
CA GLY A 106 10.53 -18.08 1.21
C GLY A 106 10.48 -19.58 0.89
N GLY A 107 9.68 -20.31 1.64
CA GLY A 107 9.45 -21.75 1.47
C GLY A 107 10.09 -22.59 2.57
N SER A 108 10.01 -23.92 2.42
CA SER A 108 10.49 -24.88 3.43
C SER A 108 12.01 -24.83 3.67
N GLU A 109 12.77 -24.30 2.71
CA GLU A 109 14.22 -24.10 2.85
C GLU A 109 14.55 -22.90 3.77
N PHE A 110 13.59 -21.97 3.94
CA PHE A 110 13.74 -20.73 4.72
C PHE A 110 12.49 -20.47 5.56
N PRO A 111 12.15 -21.34 6.54
CA PRO A 111 10.88 -21.23 7.25
C PRO A 111 10.74 -19.93 8.06
N ASP A 112 11.87 -19.40 8.56
CA ASP A 112 11.93 -18.22 9.43
C ASP A 112 12.80 -17.11 8.83
N GLN A 113 13.40 -17.29 7.67
CA GLN A 113 14.27 -16.32 7.02
C GLN A 113 13.94 -16.21 5.54
N LEU A 114 14.07 -15.01 5.00
CA LEU A 114 13.98 -14.79 3.57
C LEU A 114 15.36 -14.83 2.92
N PHE A 115 15.43 -15.53 1.80
CA PHE A 115 16.52 -15.29 0.86
C PHE A 115 16.19 -14.03 0.05
N VAL A 116 17.05 -13.02 0.15
CA VAL A 116 16.87 -11.75 -0.57
C VAL A 116 17.98 -11.58 -1.58
N LEU A 117 17.59 -11.27 -2.82
CA LEU A 117 18.50 -10.95 -3.89
C LEU A 117 18.19 -9.54 -4.42
N LYS A 118 19.23 -8.78 -4.66
CA LYS A 118 19.19 -7.39 -5.13
C LYS A 118 19.82 -7.33 -6.51
N ILE A 119 19.13 -6.71 -7.47
CA ILE A 119 19.66 -6.47 -8.82
C ILE A 119 19.44 -4.99 -9.16
N GLY A 120 20.47 -4.33 -9.66
CA GLY A 120 20.45 -2.91 -10.03
C GLY A 120 21.18 -2.02 -9.04
N ASP A 121 21.53 -0.82 -9.50
CA ASP A 121 22.43 0.10 -8.80
C ASP A 121 21.74 1.04 -7.79
N TRP A 122 20.38 1.11 -7.81
CA TRP A 122 19.61 2.09 -7.03
C TRP A 122 18.89 1.46 -5.83
N ILE A 123 19.56 0.56 -5.15
CA ILE A 123 19.03 -0.09 -3.96
C ILE A 123 19.72 0.51 -2.74
N HIS A 124 18.92 1.07 -1.85
CA HIS A 124 19.37 1.60 -0.57
C HIS A 124 19.09 0.58 0.52
N GLU A 125 20.07 0.43 1.41
CA GLU A 125 19.97 -0.46 2.57
C GLU A 125 20.23 0.36 3.83
N GLN A 126 19.33 0.24 4.80
CA GLN A 126 19.43 0.91 6.07
C GLN A 126 18.97 -0.02 7.19
N GLY A 127 19.87 -0.26 8.16
CA GLY A 127 19.54 -1.02 9.38
C GLY A 127 19.17 -0.09 10.54
N HIS A 128 18.26 -0.55 11.40
CA HIS A 128 17.94 0.08 12.67
C HIS A 128 17.59 -0.99 13.71
N GLY A 129 18.50 -1.25 14.65
CA GLY A 129 18.37 -2.38 15.58
C GLY A 129 18.27 -3.70 14.81
N ASP A 130 17.21 -4.45 15.05
CA ASP A 130 16.93 -5.74 14.40
C ASP A 130 16.13 -5.59 13.09
N ILE A 131 15.96 -4.36 12.60
CA ILE A 131 15.18 -4.08 11.39
C ILE A 131 16.09 -3.69 10.24
N ASP A 132 16.01 -4.42 9.13
CA ASP A 132 16.64 -4.09 7.88
C ASP A 132 15.61 -3.55 6.88
N VAL A 133 15.89 -2.38 6.32
CA VAL A 133 15.06 -1.77 5.28
C VAL A 133 15.84 -1.76 3.97
N LEU A 134 15.27 -2.40 2.96
CA LEU A 134 15.73 -2.35 1.58
C LEU A 134 14.74 -1.54 0.77
N SER A 135 15.21 -0.51 0.10
CA SER A 135 14.36 0.35 -0.71
C SER A 135 14.97 0.64 -2.08
N CYS A 136 14.13 0.80 -3.10
CA CYS A 136 14.53 1.18 -4.44
C CYS A 136 13.46 2.07 -5.09
N GLY A 137 13.87 2.88 -6.07
CA GLY A 137 12.97 3.77 -6.81
C GLY A 137 13.01 5.22 -6.35
N SER A 138 12.20 6.05 -7.02
CA SER A 138 12.20 7.51 -6.84
C SER A 138 11.82 7.99 -5.44
N GLY A 139 10.97 7.23 -4.73
CA GLY A 139 10.54 7.52 -3.36
C GLY A 139 11.35 6.82 -2.27
N ALA A 140 12.36 6.03 -2.62
CA ALA A 140 13.08 5.17 -1.69
C ALA A 140 13.64 5.91 -0.48
N MET A 141 14.32 7.04 -0.71
CA MET A 141 14.95 7.84 0.35
C MET A 141 13.90 8.50 1.26
N ASP A 142 12.87 9.11 0.66
CA ASP A 142 11.81 9.80 1.41
C ASP A 142 11.05 8.82 2.30
N TRP A 143 10.68 7.66 1.74
CA TRP A 143 9.99 6.59 2.44
C TRP A 143 10.82 6.00 3.57
N THR A 144 12.08 5.64 3.29
CA THR A 144 12.98 5.08 4.30
C THR A 144 13.22 6.04 5.44
N SER A 145 13.49 7.32 5.15
CA SER A 145 13.70 8.34 6.18
C SER A 145 12.47 8.52 7.08
N TYR A 146 11.27 8.56 6.49
CA TYR A 146 10.04 8.66 7.26
C TYR A 146 9.80 7.42 8.13
N LEU A 147 9.98 6.24 7.56
CA LEU A 147 9.81 4.98 8.29
C LEU A 147 10.76 4.89 9.48
N MET A 148 12.04 5.22 9.28
CA MET A 148 13.05 5.22 10.35
C MET A 148 12.70 6.18 11.48
N GLN A 149 12.19 7.36 11.17
CA GLN A 149 11.68 8.27 12.20
C GLN A 149 10.56 7.64 13.01
N LYS A 150 9.62 6.95 12.34
CA LYS A 150 8.50 6.29 13.03
C LYS A 150 8.94 5.10 13.86
N LEU A 151 9.83 4.28 13.35
CA LEU A 151 10.36 3.13 14.07
C LEU A 151 11.12 3.53 15.35
N ASN A 152 11.78 4.69 15.36
CA ASN A 152 12.42 5.21 16.57
C ASN A 152 11.44 5.51 17.70
N TYR A 153 10.18 5.84 17.40
CA TYR A 153 9.13 6.08 18.41
C TYR A 153 8.44 4.80 18.88
N LEU A 154 8.67 3.66 18.24
CA LEU A 154 7.97 2.40 18.48
C LEU A 154 8.80 1.39 19.28
N ASN A 155 10.02 1.75 19.67
CA ASN A 155 10.94 0.87 20.43
C ASN A 155 10.53 0.63 21.90
N ASP A 156 9.38 1.11 22.34
CA ASP A 156 8.88 0.87 23.69
C ASP A 156 7.91 -0.32 23.71
N ASP A 157 8.43 -1.45 24.20
CA ASP A 157 7.78 -2.55 24.92
C ASP A 157 6.81 -3.50 24.20
N ASP A 158 6.31 -3.27 23.00
CA ASP A 158 5.36 -4.19 22.36
C ASP A 158 5.85 -4.69 20.98
N ASN A 159 6.79 -5.64 21.00
CA ASN A 159 7.38 -6.29 19.82
C ASN A 159 6.48 -7.39 19.23
N SER A 160 5.16 -7.27 19.31
CA SER A 160 4.26 -8.24 18.69
C SER A 160 4.25 -8.08 17.15
N GLU A 161 4.10 -9.20 16.45
CA GLU A 161 3.99 -9.22 14.97
C GLU A 161 2.81 -8.37 14.45
N GLU A 162 1.75 -8.27 15.25
CA GLU A 162 0.58 -7.45 14.96
C GLU A 162 0.91 -5.96 15.01
N SER A 163 1.72 -5.53 15.98
CA SER A 163 2.15 -4.13 16.12
C SER A 163 2.99 -3.68 14.91
N SER A 164 3.84 -4.54 14.36
CA SER A 164 4.68 -4.21 13.20
C SER A 164 3.87 -3.93 11.93
N LEU A 165 2.87 -4.77 11.64
CA LEU A 165 1.98 -4.54 10.51
C LEU A 165 1.13 -3.28 10.69
N GLN A 166 0.62 -3.07 11.92
CA GLN A 166 -0.13 -1.86 12.28
C GLN A 166 0.69 -0.60 12.02
N ASN A 167 1.94 -0.60 12.40
CA ASN A 167 2.85 0.52 12.21
C ASN A 167 3.10 0.81 10.72
N ILE A 168 3.22 -0.23 9.91
CA ILE A 168 3.43 -0.08 8.48
C ILE A 168 2.19 0.41 7.76
N LEU A 169 1.01 -0.12 8.08
CA LEU A 169 -0.23 0.40 7.54
C LEU A 169 -0.49 1.85 7.99
N SER A 170 -0.10 2.20 9.22
CA SER A 170 -0.14 3.58 9.69
C SER A 170 0.81 4.49 8.90
N ALA A 171 1.98 4.00 8.53
CA ALA A 171 2.90 4.72 7.66
C ALA A 171 2.32 4.89 6.25
N CYS A 172 1.74 3.85 5.65
CA CYS A 172 1.03 3.95 4.37
C CYS A 172 -0.10 4.99 4.44
N MET A 173 -0.88 4.98 5.53
CA MET A 173 -1.93 5.97 5.77
C MET A 173 -1.39 7.39 5.87
N ALA A 174 -0.27 7.59 6.55
CA ALA A 174 0.36 8.91 6.67
C ALA A 174 0.85 9.44 5.32
N PHE A 175 1.38 8.58 4.45
CA PHE A 175 1.77 8.98 3.09
C PHE A 175 0.56 9.29 2.21
N LEU A 176 -0.50 8.51 2.27
CA LEU A 176 -1.75 8.83 1.57
C LEU A 176 -2.33 10.15 2.05
N ASN A 177 -2.23 10.44 3.34
CA ASN A 177 -2.65 11.71 3.90
C ASN A 177 -1.80 12.89 3.41
N LEU A 178 -0.48 12.70 3.32
CA LEU A 178 0.42 13.68 2.75
C LEU A 178 0.10 13.94 1.28
N GLU A 179 -0.14 12.91 0.51
CA GLU A 179 -0.54 12.97 -0.90
C GLU A 179 -1.83 13.76 -1.08
N ARG A 180 -2.84 13.51 -0.24
CA ARG A 180 -4.08 14.28 -0.23
C ARG A 180 -3.88 15.78 0.01
N LYS A 181 -2.95 16.14 0.90
CA LYS A 181 -2.73 17.53 1.32
C LYS A 181 -1.86 18.32 0.35
N SER A 182 -0.82 17.71 -0.20
CA SER A 182 0.25 18.44 -0.87
C SER A 182 0.68 17.89 -2.23
N THR A 183 0.34 16.65 -2.55
CA THR A 183 0.79 15.93 -3.76
C THR A 183 2.32 15.95 -3.98
N ILE A 184 3.10 16.22 -2.93
CA ILE A 184 4.55 16.41 -3.04
C ILE A 184 5.27 15.13 -3.46
N ASN A 185 4.83 14.00 -2.95
CA ASN A 185 5.32 12.68 -3.32
C ASN A 185 5.10 12.40 -4.81
N LEU A 186 3.94 12.74 -5.37
CA LEU A 186 3.64 12.59 -6.78
C LEU A 186 4.50 13.49 -7.67
N ARG A 187 4.81 14.72 -7.19
CA ARG A 187 5.78 15.59 -7.87
C ARG A 187 7.18 14.99 -7.88
N ASN A 188 7.50 14.17 -6.88
CA ASN A 188 8.73 13.42 -6.78
C ASN A 188 8.68 12.07 -7.54
N GLY A 189 7.53 11.76 -8.20
CA GLY A 189 7.38 10.61 -9.07
C GLY A 189 7.07 9.29 -8.34
N TRP A 190 6.50 9.34 -7.12
CA TRP A 190 6.10 8.14 -6.36
C TRP A 190 4.77 8.37 -5.63
N GLY A 191 4.08 7.28 -5.26
CA GLY A 191 2.78 7.32 -4.58
C GLY A 191 1.67 6.62 -5.34
N GLY A 192 0.45 7.17 -5.31
CA GLY A 192 -0.73 6.58 -5.97
C GLY A 192 -1.31 5.38 -5.23
N GLY A 193 -1.05 5.27 -3.93
CA GLY A 193 -1.42 4.14 -3.11
C GLY A 193 -0.29 3.11 -2.98
N PHE A 194 -0.52 2.09 -2.16
CA PHE A 194 0.49 1.10 -1.80
C PHE A 194 -0.05 -0.32 -1.92
N ASP A 195 0.81 -1.22 -2.41
CA ASP A 195 0.65 -2.66 -2.28
C ASP A 195 1.44 -3.12 -1.07
N VAL A 196 0.81 -3.93 -0.23
CA VAL A 196 1.43 -4.49 0.97
C VAL A 196 1.41 -6.00 0.88
N VAL A 197 2.58 -6.61 0.98
CA VAL A 197 2.76 -8.06 0.97
C VAL A 197 3.47 -8.46 2.25
N CYS A 198 2.93 -9.43 2.96
CA CYS A 198 3.56 -10.03 4.14
C CYS A 198 4.03 -11.45 3.85
N PHE A 199 5.02 -11.88 4.61
CA PHE A 199 5.51 -13.25 4.62
C PHE A 199 5.06 -13.93 5.92
N GLN A 200 4.30 -15.01 5.80
CA GLN A 200 3.77 -15.74 6.93
C GLN A 200 3.69 -17.24 6.62
N GLY A 201 4.13 -18.08 7.54
CA GLY A 201 4.07 -19.53 7.36
C GLY A 201 4.82 -20.06 6.13
N GLY A 202 5.96 -19.43 5.77
CA GLY A 202 6.75 -19.80 4.61
C GLY A 202 6.23 -19.27 3.27
N LYS A 203 5.18 -18.44 3.27
CA LYS A 203 4.49 -17.96 2.07
C LYS A 203 4.30 -16.45 2.07
N PHE A 204 4.27 -15.89 0.87
CA PHE A 204 3.89 -14.51 0.64
C PHE A 204 2.38 -14.38 0.46
N HIS A 205 1.80 -13.45 1.18
CA HIS A 205 0.38 -13.09 1.10
C HIS A 205 0.26 -11.60 0.85
N ARG A 206 -0.54 -11.24 -0.16
CA ARG A 206 -0.91 -9.84 -0.38
C ARG A 206 -2.03 -9.45 0.57
N PHE A 207 -1.95 -8.26 1.11
CA PHE A 207 -3.08 -7.65 1.81
C PHE A 207 -4.13 -7.24 0.78
N GLU A 208 -5.08 -8.12 0.53
CA GLU A 208 -6.04 -8.00 -0.57
C GLU A 208 -7.19 -7.04 -0.30
N ASP A 209 -7.35 -6.65 0.95
CA ASP A 209 -8.48 -5.84 1.39
C ASP A 209 -8.01 -4.82 2.43
N ILE A 210 -7.78 -3.59 1.98
CA ILE A 210 -7.39 -2.49 2.87
C ILE A 210 -8.28 -1.28 2.58
N THR A 211 -8.90 -0.74 3.63
CA THR A 211 -9.67 0.48 3.56
C THR A 211 -9.03 1.59 4.38
N TYR A 212 -8.73 2.69 3.73
CA TYR A 212 -8.25 3.92 4.35
C TYR A 212 -9.42 4.89 4.49
N ILE A 213 -9.69 5.35 5.73
CA ILE A 213 -10.80 6.26 6.01
C ILE A 213 -10.26 7.55 6.59
N PHE A 214 -10.62 8.67 5.98
CA PHE A 214 -10.27 10.00 6.44
C PHE A 214 -11.49 10.64 7.09
N TYR A 215 -11.35 11.02 8.36
CA TYR A 215 -12.39 11.70 9.13
C TYR A 215 -12.00 13.14 9.41
N LYS A 216 -13.02 13.99 9.55
CA LYS A 216 -12.94 15.31 10.17
C LYS A 216 -13.58 15.24 11.55
N TYR A 217 -12.92 15.76 12.55
CA TYR A 217 -13.47 15.95 13.90
C TYR A 217 -13.16 17.36 14.40
N ASP A 218 -14.18 18.09 14.81
CA ASP A 218 -14.05 19.40 15.42
C ASP A 218 -14.29 19.28 16.93
N PHE A 219 -13.23 19.50 17.72
CA PHE A 219 -13.31 19.32 19.18
C PHE A 219 -13.96 20.52 19.90
N THR A 220 -14.17 21.67 19.22
CA THR A 220 -14.96 22.77 19.78
C THR A 220 -16.46 22.54 19.61
N MET A 221 -16.85 21.69 18.67
CA MET A 221 -18.22 21.26 18.44
C MET A 221 -18.31 19.74 18.52
N PRO A 222 -18.28 19.16 19.73
CA PRO A 222 -18.22 17.71 19.89
C PRO A 222 -19.46 17.03 19.32
N GLY A 223 -19.29 16.43 18.17
CA GLY A 223 -20.28 15.67 17.42
C GLY A 223 -19.78 14.28 17.07
N GLN A 224 -20.29 13.73 15.99
CA GLN A 224 -19.73 12.53 15.38
C GLN A 224 -18.65 12.93 14.38
N PRO A 225 -17.56 12.14 14.25
CA PRO A 225 -16.61 12.34 13.15
C PRO A 225 -17.32 12.28 11.80
N ALA A 226 -17.08 13.26 10.94
CA ALA A 226 -17.59 13.27 9.58
C ALA A 226 -16.60 12.56 8.64
N VAL A 227 -17.10 11.69 7.78
CA VAL A 227 -16.27 11.02 6.76
C VAL A 227 -15.96 12.02 5.65
N LEU A 228 -14.67 12.24 5.39
CA LEU A 228 -14.20 13.09 4.30
C LEU A 228 -13.93 12.27 3.03
N SER A 229 -13.35 11.10 3.18
CA SER A 229 -12.98 10.24 2.06
C SER A 229 -12.75 8.82 2.55
N VAL A 230 -13.02 7.85 1.67
CA VAL A 230 -12.70 6.45 1.89
C VAL A 230 -12.05 5.90 0.63
N ILE A 231 -10.91 5.22 0.80
CA ILE A 231 -10.18 4.55 -0.27
C ILE A 231 -10.14 3.07 0.08
N HIS A 232 -10.86 2.27 -0.68
CA HIS A 232 -10.85 0.82 -0.54
C HIS A 232 -10.08 0.18 -1.69
N ASN A 233 -9.10 -0.66 -1.36
CA ASN A 233 -8.30 -1.42 -2.31
C ASN A 233 -8.66 -2.90 -2.22
N SER A 234 -9.02 -3.50 -3.33
CA SER A 234 -9.19 -4.95 -3.46
C SER A 234 -8.45 -5.45 -4.69
N TYR A 235 -8.15 -6.76 -4.73
CA TYR A 235 -7.41 -7.35 -5.84
C TYR A 235 -8.27 -8.34 -6.62
N VAL A 236 -8.15 -8.30 -7.95
CA VAL A 236 -8.78 -9.23 -8.87
C VAL A 236 -7.74 -9.68 -9.86
N ASN A 237 -7.35 -10.96 -9.84
CA ASN A 237 -6.33 -11.54 -10.73
C ASN A 237 -4.98 -10.78 -10.72
N GLY A 238 -4.59 -10.22 -9.59
CA GLY A 238 -3.36 -9.44 -9.43
C GLY A 238 -3.49 -7.95 -9.71
N ASP A 239 -4.55 -7.51 -10.36
CA ASP A 239 -4.88 -6.10 -10.55
C ASP A 239 -5.53 -5.50 -9.31
N VAL A 240 -5.36 -4.21 -9.11
CA VAL A 240 -6.00 -3.48 -8.00
C VAL A 240 -7.24 -2.76 -8.47
N ILE A 241 -8.33 -2.97 -7.76
CA ILE A 241 -9.54 -2.19 -7.87
C ILE A 241 -9.58 -1.21 -6.71
N VAL A 242 -9.50 0.06 -7.02
CA VAL A 242 -9.61 1.14 -6.04
C VAL A 242 -11.01 1.73 -6.09
N ARG A 243 -11.73 1.65 -4.98
CA ARG A 243 -13.03 2.31 -4.80
C ARG A 243 -12.82 3.53 -3.93
N HIS A 244 -13.06 4.69 -4.49
CA HIS A 244 -12.88 5.97 -3.82
C HIS A 244 -14.22 6.66 -3.59
N PHE A 245 -14.54 6.90 -2.32
CA PHE A 245 -15.72 7.61 -1.88
C PHE A 245 -15.30 8.98 -1.35
N ILE A 246 -15.86 10.02 -1.93
CA ILE A 246 -15.67 11.41 -1.53
C ILE A 246 -17.03 12.10 -1.38
N GLU A 247 -17.07 13.25 -0.74
CA GLU A 247 -18.31 14.02 -0.59
C GLU A 247 -19.02 14.29 -1.93
N ALA A 248 -18.24 14.45 -3.01
CA ALA A 248 -18.75 14.72 -4.36
C ALA A 248 -19.22 13.48 -5.13
N GLY A 249 -18.98 12.26 -4.65
CA GLY A 249 -19.36 11.06 -5.36
C GLY A 249 -18.52 9.81 -5.07
N PHE A 250 -18.61 8.88 -6.01
CA PHE A 250 -17.93 7.60 -5.97
C PHE A 250 -17.22 7.37 -7.30
N GLU A 251 -16.00 6.90 -7.22
CA GLU A 251 -15.18 6.59 -8.39
C GLU A 251 -14.52 5.20 -8.23
N ILE A 252 -14.41 4.47 -9.32
CA ILE A 252 -13.69 3.19 -9.36
C ILE A 252 -12.52 3.34 -10.33
N TYR A 253 -11.35 2.94 -9.88
CA TYR A 253 -10.14 2.90 -10.68
C TYR A 253 -9.65 1.47 -10.78
N HIS A 254 -9.25 1.09 -11.98
CA HIS A 254 -8.56 -0.15 -12.26
C HIS A 254 -7.08 0.14 -12.46
N ILE A 255 -6.23 -0.45 -11.62
CA ILE A 255 -4.77 -0.34 -11.70
C ILE A 255 -4.24 -1.73 -12.10
N PRO A 256 -3.80 -1.90 -13.34
CA PRO A 256 -3.36 -3.19 -13.83
C PRO A 256 -2.02 -3.61 -13.20
N GLN A 257 -1.81 -4.90 -13.10
CA GLN A 257 -0.48 -5.46 -12.91
C GLN A 257 0.36 -5.24 -14.18
N LEU A 258 1.67 -5.11 -14.03
CA LEU A 258 2.58 -5.04 -15.19
C LEU A 258 2.24 -6.18 -16.18
N ASN A 259 2.11 -5.84 -17.46
CA ASN A 259 1.71 -6.74 -18.54
C ASN A 259 0.27 -7.28 -18.54
N ASN A 260 -0.55 -6.96 -17.56
CA ASN A 260 -1.96 -7.31 -17.63
C ASN A 260 -2.72 -6.24 -18.44
N ARG A 261 -3.08 -6.59 -19.68
CA ARG A 261 -3.81 -5.70 -20.61
C ARG A 261 -5.29 -6.07 -20.75
N LEU A 262 -5.73 -7.08 -20.01
CA LEU A 262 -7.12 -7.51 -20.11
C LEU A 262 -8.00 -6.56 -19.29
N PRO A 263 -8.98 -5.88 -19.90
CA PRO A 263 -9.91 -5.07 -19.15
C PRO A 263 -10.72 -5.94 -18.21
N ILE A 264 -10.87 -5.52 -16.98
CA ILE A 264 -11.85 -6.12 -16.07
C ILE A 264 -13.24 -5.67 -16.56
N THR A 265 -14.02 -6.63 -17.03
CA THR A 265 -15.33 -6.35 -17.64
C THR A 265 -16.43 -6.08 -16.63
N GLU A 266 -16.29 -6.62 -15.42
CA GLU A 266 -17.28 -6.42 -14.36
C GLU A 266 -16.57 -6.18 -13.02
N ILE A 267 -16.84 -5.03 -12.40
CA ILE A 267 -16.37 -4.69 -11.06
C ILE A 267 -17.60 -4.58 -10.17
N ASP A 268 -17.71 -5.49 -9.18
CA ASP A 268 -18.75 -5.36 -8.16
C ASP A 268 -18.49 -4.11 -7.31
N PRO A 269 -19.39 -3.15 -7.27
CA PRO A 269 -19.26 -1.98 -6.41
C PRO A 269 -19.55 -2.30 -4.94
N ASN A 270 -20.21 -3.42 -4.65
CA ASN A 270 -20.51 -3.86 -3.30
C ASN A 270 -19.36 -4.72 -2.78
N CYS A 271 -18.87 -4.40 -1.62
CA CYS A 271 -17.81 -5.17 -0.96
C CYS A 271 -17.84 -4.91 0.55
N SER A 272 -17.10 -5.70 1.28
CA SER A 272 -16.81 -5.46 2.69
C SER A 272 -15.31 -5.31 2.89
N SER A 273 -14.90 -4.76 4.02
CA SER A 273 -13.50 -4.60 4.35
C SER A 273 -13.20 -5.06 5.77
N LYS A 274 -12.20 -5.92 5.89
CA LYS A 274 -11.70 -6.43 7.17
C LYS A 274 -10.55 -5.57 7.72
N ASN A 275 -9.71 -5.06 6.83
CA ASN A 275 -8.54 -4.27 7.21
C ASN A 275 -8.84 -2.78 7.03
N VAL A 276 -9.23 -2.12 8.11
CA VAL A 276 -9.59 -0.70 8.09
C VAL A 276 -8.59 0.11 8.89
N ILE A 277 -8.06 1.14 8.26
CA ILE A 277 -7.20 2.11 8.92
C ILE A 277 -7.75 3.52 8.76
N SER A 278 -7.72 4.30 9.83
CA SER A 278 -8.32 5.63 9.87
C SER A 278 -7.31 6.71 10.18
N CYS A 279 -7.45 7.84 9.50
CA CYS A 279 -6.81 9.11 9.84
C CYS A 279 -7.89 10.12 10.21
N ILE A 280 -7.76 10.71 11.38
CA ILE A 280 -8.70 11.70 11.88
C ILE A 280 -8.02 13.07 11.82
N HIS A 281 -8.57 13.95 11.00
CA HIS A 281 -8.17 15.34 10.96
C HIS A 281 -8.86 16.10 12.09
N LEU A 282 -8.08 16.60 13.01
CA LEU A 282 -8.56 17.35 14.17
C LEU A 282 -8.62 18.85 13.85
N PHE A 283 -9.77 19.46 14.10
CA PHE A 283 -10.04 20.87 13.87
C PHE A 283 -10.47 21.55 15.16
N GLU A 284 -10.10 22.82 15.29
CA GLU A 284 -10.64 23.76 16.25
C GLU A 284 -11.39 24.85 15.48
N GLY A 285 -12.70 24.66 15.33
CA GLY A 285 -13.51 25.48 14.43
C GLY A 285 -13.10 25.25 12.97
N GLN A 286 -12.54 26.28 12.31
CA GLN A 286 -12.06 26.14 10.93
C GLN A 286 -10.54 25.88 10.83
N GLN A 287 -9.82 25.95 11.94
CA GLN A 287 -8.38 25.76 11.95
C GLN A 287 -8.03 24.29 12.07
N PHE A 288 -7.15 23.83 11.18
CA PHE A 288 -6.57 22.50 11.29
C PHE A 288 -5.57 22.48 12.47
N HIS A 289 -5.73 21.53 13.36
CA HIS A 289 -4.89 21.38 14.56
C HIS A 289 -3.86 20.26 14.40
N SER A 290 -4.30 19.05 14.12
CA SER A 290 -3.41 17.88 13.97
C SER A 290 -4.10 16.73 13.29
N ASP A 291 -3.34 15.66 13.00
CA ASP A 291 -3.84 14.38 12.52
C ASP A 291 -3.65 13.30 13.59
N LEU A 292 -4.66 12.48 13.75
CA LEU A 292 -4.62 11.26 14.56
C LEU A 292 -4.78 10.06 13.63
N GLY A 293 -3.77 9.20 13.58
CA GLY A 293 -3.86 7.91 12.89
C GLY A 293 -4.45 6.86 13.82
N VAL A 294 -5.48 6.16 13.38
CA VAL A 294 -6.10 5.06 14.13
C VAL A 294 -6.21 3.86 13.22
N MET A 295 -5.74 2.71 13.68
CA MET A 295 -5.96 1.44 13.02
C MET A 295 -6.95 0.61 13.81
N PHE A 296 -7.83 -0.08 13.08
CA PHE A 296 -8.79 -0.99 13.65
C PHE A 296 -8.60 -2.38 13.06
N TRP A 297 -8.48 -3.36 13.96
CA TRP A 297 -8.55 -4.78 13.62
C TRP A 297 -9.82 -5.35 14.23
N ASP A 298 -10.65 -5.95 13.39
CA ASP A 298 -11.78 -6.70 13.91
C ASP A 298 -11.27 -8.06 14.42
N THR A 299 -11.36 -8.25 15.72
CA THR A 299 -11.01 -9.53 16.36
C THR A 299 -12.05 -10.63 16.09
N ASN A 300 -13.22 -10.25 15.58
CA ASN A 300 -14.24 -11.18 15.16
C ASN A 300 -14.09 -11.46 13.65
N PRO A 301 -13.66 -12.66 13.24
CA PRO A 301 -13.44 -13.00 11.83
C PRO A 301 -14.69 -12.92 10.96
N ASP A 302 -15.90 -12.94 11.59
CA ASP A 302 -17.19 -12.85 10.89
C ASP A 302 -17.73 -11.42 10.77
N ALA A 303 -16.93 -10.44 11.21
CA ALA A 303 -17.40 -9.08 11.38
C ALA A 303 -16.58 -8.07 10.56
N ASP A 304 -17.15 -7.57 9.47
CA ASP A 304 -16.54 -6.51 8.68
C ASP A 304 -16.82 -5.11 9.28
N PRO A 305 -15.79 -4.30 9.61
CA PRO A 305 -15.99 -2.97 10.20
C PRO A 305 -16.62 -1.98 9.22
N ALA A 306 -16.48 -2.19 7.92
CA ALA A 306 -17.08 -1.37 6.87
C ALA A 306 -17.71 -2.24 5.78
N ILE A 307 -18.92 -1.87 5.36
CA ILE A 307 -19.66 -2.50 4.27
C ILE A 307 -20.01 -1.43 3.24
N PHE A 308 -19.61 -1.66 2.00
CA PHE A 308 -19.91 -0.79 0.86
C PHE A 308 -21.11 -1.35 0.11
N THR A 309 -22.07 -0.51 -0.19
CA THR A 309 -23.31 -0.91 -0.85
C THR A 309 -23.73 0.07 -1.92
N THR A 310 -24.32 -0.44 -2.98
CA THR A 310 -25.08 0.37 -3.95
C THR A 310 -26.54 0.44 -3.49
N ARG A 311 -27.09 1.64 -3.38
CA ARG A 311 -28.52 1.84 -3.08
C ARG A 311 -29.35 1.71 -4.37
N GLU A 312 -30.66 1.46 -4.22
CA GLU A 312 -31.60 1.30 -5.34
C GLU A 312 -31.62 2.47 -6.33
N ASN A 313 -31.27 3.67 -5.88
CA ASN A 313 -31.16 4.87 -6.73
C ASN A 313 -29.78 5.03 -7.40
N GLY A 314 -28.92 4.02 -7.36
CA GLY A 314 -27.54 4.07 -7.88
C GLY A 314 -26.55 4.84 -7.01
N MET A 315 -26.99 5.36 -5.86
CA MET A 315 -26.08 6.00 -4.91
C MET A 315 -25.30 4.96 -4.12
N PHE A 316 -24.04 5.26 -3.87
CA PHE A 316 -23.20 4.44 -3.01
C PHE A 316 -23.37 4.83 -1.55
N GLY A 317 -23.25 3.85 -0.67
CA GLY A 317 -23.30 4.04 0.77
C GLY A 317 -22.22 3.23 1.46
N ILE A 318 -21.73 3.76 2.58
CA ILE A 318 -20.83 3.06 3.46
C ILE A 318 -21.52 2.91 4.81
N ARG A 319 -21.58 1.68 5.29
CA ARG A 319 -22.10 1.38 6.62
C ARG A 319 -20.94 0.92 7.49
N PHE A 320 -20.76 1.58 8.62
CA PHE A 320 -19.79 1.20 9.65
C PHE A 320 -20.49 0.45 10.78
N ARG A 321 -19.76 -0.48 11.40
CA ARG A 321 -20.22 -1.11 12.63
C ARG A 321 -20.13 -0.17 13.81
N ASP A 322 -21.04 -0.36 14.75
CA ASP A 322 -21.08 0.45 15.98
C ASP A 322 -19.79 0.29 16.82
N GLU A 323 -19.23 -0.90 16.85
CA GLU A 323 -17.97 -1.21 17.55
C GLU A 323 -16.81 -0.42 16.98
N TYR A 324 -16.70 -0.37 15.65
CA TYR A 324 -15.69 0.42 14.96
C TYR A 324 -15.83 1.93 15.30
N ILE A 325 -17.06 2.44 15.22
CA ILE A 325 -17.33 3.85 15.57
C ILE A 325 -17.03 4.13 17.05
N LYS A 326 -17.30 3.19 17.97
CA LYS A 326 -16.92 3.32 19.39
C LYS A 326 -15.40 3.40 19.56
N GLN A 327 -14.63 2.60 18.81
CA GLN A 327 -13.15 2.65 18.88
C GLN A 327 -12.60 3.98 18.37
N ILE A 328 -13.11 4.50 17.25
CA ILE A 328 -12.75 5.83 16.75
C ILE A 328 -13.02 6.90 17.81
N LYS A 329 -14.18 6.89 18.45
CA LYS A 329 -14.55 7.83 19.52
C LYS A 329 -13.65 7.69 20.76
N LYS A 330 -13.27 6.47 21.12
CA LYS A 330 -12.34 6.20 22.22
C LYS A 330 -10.96 6.77 21.92
N ALA A 331 -10.43 6.57 20.71
CA ALA A 331 -9.14 7.12 20.29
C ALA A 331 -9.13 8.66 20.34
N ILE A 332 -10.18 9.30 19.83
CA ILE A 332 -10.32 10.77 19.92
C ILE A 332 -10.30 11.24 21.38
N LYS A 333 -11.04 10.58 22.27
CA LYS A 333 -11.06 10.94 23.68
C LYS A 333 -9.71 10.81 24.36
N LEU A 334 -8.96 9.74 24.04
CA LEU A 334 -7.60 9.53 24.59
C LEU A 334 -6.61 10.60 24.09
N PHE A 335 -6.80 11.10 22.90
CA PHE A 335 -5.97 12.18 22.35
C PHE A 335 -6.29 13.55 22.98
N LEU A 336 -7.56 13.81 23.34
CA LEU A 336 -8.01 15.10 23.91
C LEU A 336 -7.77 15.23 25.42
N ASN A 337 -7.49 14.14 26.13
CA ASN A 337 -7.13 14.11 27.56
C ASN A 337 -5.62 14.11 27.75
#